data_e88819a8149b6b3e006c2bbf60d91985
#
_entry.id   e88819a8149b6b3e006c2bbf60d91985
#
_cell.length_a   1.000
_cell.length_b   1.000
_cell.length_c   1.000
_cell.angle_alpha   90.00
_cell.angle_beta   90.00
_cell.angle_gamma   90.00
#
_symmetry.space_group_name_H-M   'P 1'
#
loop_
_entity.id
_entity.type
_entity.pdbx_description
1 polymer ?
#
loop_
_entity_poly.entity_id
_entity_poly.type
_entity_poly.pdbx_seq_one_letter_code
_entity_poly.pdbx_strand_id
1 'polypeptide(L)'
;MKETLKAIMMEEINAVENLLKVLEDQHKHLFGKEPLLLEKDAELIKDASVEVAKVEKKRRNLFVGMGKKEMFEMLDNEGREIYYKLDSTIHLCDLQRGTNDALIKQNLMFTNKMLSFINPNREVNVYNGNGRLNR
;
A
#
# COMPACT_ATOMS: atom_id res chain seq x y z
N MET A 1 14.60 -14.21 21.88
CA MET A 1 14.08 -14.35 20.50
C MET A 1 12.61 -13.98 20.37
N LYS A 2 11.77 -14.54 21.24
CA LYS A 2 10.33 -14.25 21.26
C LYS A 2 10.00 -12.77 21.44
N GLU A 3 10.63 -12.11 22.38
CA GLU A 3 10.40 -10.68 22.63
C GLU A 3 10.91 -9.81 21.47
N THR A 4 12.00 -10.21 20.84
CA THR A 4 12.53 -9.52 19.66
C THR A 4 11.54 -9.63 18.50
N LEU A 5 10.96 -10.80 18.28
CA LEU A 5 9.97 -11.01 17.23
C LEU A 5 8.72 -10.16 17.48
N LYS A 6 8.23 -10.12 18.72
CA LYS A 6 7.08 -9.27 19.07
C LYS A 6 7.36 -7.80 18.79
N ALA A 7 8.54 -7.31 19.20
CA ALA A 7 8.92 -5.91 19.01
C ALA A 7 8.96 -5.54 17.51
N ILE A 8 9.56 -6.39 16.69
CA ILE A 8 9.66 -6.11 15.26
C ILE A 8 8.31 -6.21 14.55
N MET A 9 7.45 -7.13 14.98
CA MET A 9 6.08 -7.21 14.44
C MET A 9 5.28 -5.94 14.78
N MET A 10 5.48 -5.36 15.95
CA MET A 10 4.85 -4.09 16.32
C MET A 10 5.37 -2.94 15.46
N GLU A 11 6.65 -2.92 15.15
CA GLU A 11 7.21 -1.96 14.18
C GLU A 11 6.56 -2.12 12.80
N GLU A 12 6.38 -3.36 12.35
CA GLU A 12 5.72 -3.63 11.07
C GLU A 12 4.27 -3.14 11.08
N ILE A 13 3.53 -3.39 12.15
CA ILE A 13 2.16 -2.90 12.30
C ILE A 13 2.12 -1.39 12.16
N ASN A 14 3.00 -0.68 12.85
CA ASN A 14 3.05 0.78 12.78
C ASN A 14 3.33 1.28 11.36
N ALA A 15 4.27 0.64 10.67
CA ALA A 15 4.61 1.00 9.30
C ALA A 15 3.45 0.73 8.34
N VAL A 16 2.77 -0.41 8.47
CA VAL A 16 1.62 -0.76 7.63
C VAL A 16 0.42 0.12 7.93
N GLU A 17 0.16 0.43 9.19
CA GLU A 17 -0.91 1.36 9.58
C GLU A 17 -0.69 2.75 8.99
N ASN A 18 0.56 3.22 8.97
CA ASN A 18 0.89 4.49 8.34
C ASN A 18 0.63 4.45 6.83
N LEU A 19 1.01 3.37 6.16
CA LEU A 19 0.72 3.19 4.73
C LEU A 19 -0.79 3.15 4.48
N LEU A 20 -1.53 2.43 5.32
CA LEU A 20 -2.99 2.36 5.21
C LEU A 20 -3.62 3.75 5.32
N LYS A 21 -3.16 4.56 6.28
CA LYS A 21 -3.65 5.92 6.46
C LYS A 21 -3.41 6.78 5.22
N VAL A 22 -2.22 6.69 4.63
CA VAL A 22 -1.90 7.44 3.42
C VAL A 22 -2.78 6.99 2.26
N LEU A 23 -3.05 5.69 2.15
CA LEU A 23 -3.96 5.15 1.12
C LEU A 23 -5.41 5.61 1.34
N GLU A 24 -5.87 5.67 2.58
CA GLU A 24 -7.20 6.19 2.91
C GLU A 24 -7.32 7.67 2.54
N ASP A 25 -6.28 8.46 2.78
CA ASP A 25 -6.24 9.87 2.38
C ASP A 25 -6.29 10.01 0.86
N GLN A 26 -5.53 9.17 0.13
CA GLN A 26 -5.59 9.13 -1.33
C GLN A 26 -7.01 8.83 -1.82
N HIS A 27 -7.70 7.90 -1.18
CA HIS A 27 -9.08 7.57 -1.53
C HIS A 27 -9.98 8.81 -1.46
N LYS A 28 -9.87 9.58 -0.39
CA LYS A 28 -10.62 10.84 -0.23
C LYS A 28 -10.29 11.85 -1.32
N HIS A 29 -9.01 11.99 -1.65
CA HIS A 29 -8.56 12.94 -2.67
C HIS A 29 -8.99 12.54 -4.08
N LEU A 30 -9.17 11.24 -4.33
CA LEU A 30 -9.69 10.75 -5.60
C LEU A 30 -11.14 11.20 -5.83
N PHE A 31 -11.96 11.22 -4.79
CA PHE A 31 -13.33 11.75 -4.88
C PHE A 31 -13.36 13.25 -5.08
N GLY A 32 -12.45 13.97 -4.43
CA GLY A 32 -12.34 15.42 -4.56
C GLY A 32 -11.74 15.90 -5.87
N LYS A 33 -11.13 15.00 -6.64
CA LYS A 33 -10.44 15.29 -7.91
C LYS A 33 -9.45 16.44 -7.78
N GLU A 34 -8.56 16.32 -6.80
CA GLU A 34 -7.56 17.34 -6.49
C GLU A 34 -6.18 16.88 -6.97
N PRO A 35 -5.73 17.29 -8.19
CA PRO A 35 -4.50 16.76 -8.78
C PRO A 35 -3.23 16.98 -7.98
N LEU A 36 -3.11 18.12 -7.32
CA LEU A 36 -1.92 18.43 -6.52
C LEU A 36 -1.81 17.55 -5.29
N LEU A 37 -2.95 17.25 -4.65
CA LEU A 37 -2.99 16.36 -3.50
C LEU A 37 -2.71 14.92 -3.91
N LEU A 38 -3.20 14.50 -5.08
CA LEU A 38 -2.94 13.16 -5.60
C LEU A 38 -1.46 12.94 -5.93
N GLU A 39 -0.80 13.98 -6.45
CA GLU A 39 0.64 13.94 -6.71
C GLU A 39 1.43 13.79 -5.41
N LYS A 40 1.05 14.53 -4.38
CA LYS A 40 1.64 14.43 -3.05
C LYS A 40 1.39 13.05 -2.44
N ASP A 41 0.19 12.52 -2.59
CA ASP A 41 -0.16 11.17 -2.10
C ASP A 41 0.74 10.10 -2.70
N ALA A 42 1.07 10.20 -3.99
CA ALA A 42 1.94 9.24 -4.66
C ALA A 42 3.32 9.21 -4.00
N GLU A 43 3.86 10.36 -3.64
CA GLU A 43 5.15 10.45 -2.93
C GLU A 43 5.06 9.88 -1.52
N LEU A 44 3.98 10.20 -0.79
CA LEU A 44 3.78 9.70 0.57
C LEU A 44 3.59 8.18 0.59
N ILE A 45 2.89 7.63 -0.39
CA ILE A 45 2.71 6.18 -0.54
C ILE A 45 4.06 5.51 -0.79
N LYS A 46 4.87 6.08 -1.67
CA LYS A 46 6.21 5.58 -1.95
C LYS A 46 7.06 5.53 -0.69
N ASP A 47 7.10 6.63 0.06
CA ASP A 47 7.89 6.73 1.29
C ASP A 47 7.40 5.75 2.35
N ALA A 48 6.08 5.64 2.53
CA ALA A 48 5.49 4.69 3.48
C ALA A 48 5.76 3.24 3.08
N SER A 49 5.73 2.94 1.77
CA SER A 49 6.02 1.60 1.25
C SER A 49 7.48 1.20 1.47
N VAL A 50 8.40 2.16 1.31
CA VAL A 50 9.83 1.94 1.59
C VAL A 50 10.03 1.61 3.06
N GLU A 51 9.34 2.30 3.95
CA GLU A 51 9.42 2.05 5.39
C GLU A 51 8.93 0.65 5.76
N VAL A 52 7.80 0.22 5.19
CA VAL A 52 7.29 -1.15 5.37
C VAL A 52 8.33 -2.17 4.90
N ALA A 53 8.93 -1.95 3.74
CA ALA A 53 9.92 -2.86 3.19
C ALA A 53 11.18 -2.95 4.06
N LYS A 54 11.60 -1.83 4.66
CA LYS A 54 12.75 -1.79 5.58
C LYS A 54 12.51 -2.66 6.81
N VAL A 55 11.35 -2.52 7.43
CA VAL A 55 11.02 -3.28 8.65
C VAL A 55 10.88 -4.77 8.32
N GLU A 56 10.25 -5.10 7.21
CA GLU A 56 10.12 -6.48 6.75
C GLU A 56 11.49 -7.13 6.51
N LYS A 57 12.40 -6.40 5.87
CA LYS A 57 13.76 -6.85 5.64
C LYS A 57 14.50 -7.09 6.96
N LYS A 58 14.35 -6.18 7.92
CA LYS A 58 14.94 -6.30 9.25
C LYS A 58 14.45 -7.59 9.93
N ARG A 59 13.16 -7.88 9.86
CA ARG A 59 12.59 -9.11 10.42
C ARG A 59 13.17 -10.34 9.75
N ARG A 60 13.21 -10.36 8.42
CA ARG A 60 13.78 -11.50 7.67
C ARG A 60 15.26 -11.73 8.02
N ASN A 61 16.03 -10.68 8.19
CA ASN A 61 17.45 -10.78 8.54
C ASN A 61 17.66 -11.31 9.96
N LEU A 62 16.78 -10.94 10.90
CA LEU A 62 16.86 -11.42 12.28
C LEU A 62 16.43 -12.89 12.44
N PHE A 63 15.57 -13.37 11.57
CA PHE A 63 14.98 -14.71 11.64
C PHE A 63 15.25 -15.53 10.38
N VAL A 64 16.48 -15.43 9.89
CA VAL A 64 16.93 -16.19 8.69
C VAL A 64 16.76 -17.69 8.93
N GLY A 65 16.19 -18.37 7.96
CA GLY A 65 15.99 -19.82 8.00
C GLY A 65 14.76 -20.26 8.76
N MET A 66 14.02 -19.33 9.36
CA MET A 66 12.81 -19.63 10.12
C MET A 66 11.55 -19.33 9.27
N GLY A 67 10.72 -20.36 9.06
CA GLY A 67 9.47 -20.22 8.33
C GLY A 67 8.35 -19.60 9.18
N LYS A 68 7.23 -19.24 8.52
CA LYS A 68 6.04 -18.69 9.18
C LYS A 68 5.54 -19.55 10.32
N LYS A 69 5.46 -20.87 10.08
CA LYS A 69 4.99 -21.84 11.06
C LYS A 69 5.88 -21.86 12.30
N GLU A 70 7.18 -21.88 12.10
CA GLU A 70 8.16 -21.90 13.19
C GLU A 70 8.09 -20.62 14.02
N MET A 71 7.96 -19.47 13.37
CA MET A 71 7.81 -18.19 14.05
C MET A 71 6.52 -18.15 14.88
N PHE A 72 5.42 -18.63 14.33
CA PHE A 72 4.14 -18.68 15.02
C PHE A 72 4.16 -19.61 16.25
N GLU A 73 4.79 -20.76 16.10
CA GLU A 73 4.94 -21.73 17.21
C GLU A 73 5.80 -21.16 18.35
N MET A 74 6.75 -20.30 18.04
CA MET A 74 7.61 -19.65 19.03
C MET A 74 6.86 -18.61 19.87
N LEU A 75 5.77 -18.06 19.36
CA LEU A 75 5.02 -16.98 20.01
C LEU A 75 4.11 -17.50 21.13
N ASP A 76 3.98 -16.72 22.20
CA ASP A 76 2.96 -16.91 23.22
C ASP A 76 1.62 -16.29 22.76
N ASN A 77 0.61 -16.32 23.63
CA ASN A 77 -0.73 -15.81 23.28
C ASN A 77 -0.69 -14.33 22.86
N GLU A 78 0.05 -13.50 23.60
CA GLU A 78 0.21 -12.09 23.26
C GLU A 78 0.88 -11.91 21.88
N GLY A 79 1.94 -12.67 21.62
CA GLY A 79 2.65 -12.62 20.35
C GLY A 79 1.77 -13.06 19.19
N ARG A 80 0.91 -14.06 19.40
CA ARG A 80 -0.03 -14.52 18.37
C ARG A 80 -1.11 -13.49 18.08
N GLU A 81 -1.58 -12.76 19.07
CA GLU A 81 -2.50 -11.64 18.87
C GLU A 81 -1.85 -10.54 18.03
N ILE A 82 -0.59 -10.22 18.32
CA ILE A 82 0.18 -9.26 17.53
C ILE A 82 0.32 -9.74 16.07
N TYR A 83 0.62 -11.01 15.88
CA TYR A 83 0.72 -11.60 14.54
C TYR A 83 -0.60 -11.47 13.77
N TYR A 84 -1.72 -11.79 14.40
CA TYR A 84 -3.03 -11.66 13.76
C TYR A 84 -3.37 -10.22 13.43
N LYS A 85 -3.00 -9.28 14.28
CA LYS A 85 -3.19 -7.86 14.02
C LYS A 85 -2.37 -7.40 12.83
N LEU A 86 -1.12 -7.84 12.74
CA LEU A 86 -0.25 -7.52 11.59
C LEU A 86 -0.86 -8.08 10.30
N ASP A 87 -1.28 -9.32 10.30
CA ASP A 87 -1.87 -9.98 9.14
C ASP A 87 -3.15 -9.26 8.68
N SER A 88 -4.06 -8.92 9.60
CA SER A 88 -5.28 -8.19 9.27
C SER A 88 -4.98 -6.79 8.76
N THR A 89 -4.00 -6.11 9.31
CA THR A 89 -3.64 -4.75 8.88
C THR A 89 -3.07 -4.77 7.45
N ILE A 90 -2.24 -5.77 7.14
CA ILE A 90 -1.72 -5.97 5.78
C ILE A 90 -2.89 -6.22 4.81
N HIS A 91 -3.85 -7.03 5.20
CA HIS A 91 -5.04 -7.33 4.39
C HIS A 91 -5.85 -6.07 4.09
N LEU A 92 -6.10 -5.25 5.10
CA LEU A 92 -6.81 -3.98 4.93
C LEU A 92 -6.05 -3.03 4.00
N CYS A 93 -4.73 -3.01 4.12
CA CYS A 93 -3.87 -2.19 3.26
C CYS A 93 -3.97 -2.62 1.80
N ASP A 94 -3.93 -3.93 1.54
CA ASP A 94 -4.06 -4.48 0.20
C ASP A 94 -5.44 -4.19 -0.41
N LEU A 95 -6.50 -4.31 0.39
CA LEU A 95 -7.86 -3.98 -0.04
C LEU A 95 -7.98 -2.49 -0.41
N GLN A 96 -7.44 -1.62 0.42
CA GLN A 96 -7.51 -0.17 0.15
C GLN A 96 -6.72 0.20 -1.11
N ARG A 97 -5.54 -0.39 -1.28
CA ARG A 97 -4.74 -0.18 -2.50
C ARG A 97 -5.51 -0.62 -3.74
N GLY A 98 -6.10 -1.81 -3.70
CA GLY A 98 -6.89 -2.34 -4.82
C GLY A 98 -8.07 -1.44 -5.17
N THR A 99 -8.77 -0.93 -4.17
CA THR A 99 -9.88 0.02 -4.35
C THR A 99 -9.40 1.31 -5.01
N ASN A 100 -8.30 1.87 -4.51
CA ASN A 100 -7.74 3.10 -5.05
C ASN A 100 -7.29 2.93 -6.50
N ASP A 101 -6.60 1.82 -6.79
CA ASP A 101 -6.13 1.52 -8.16
C ASP A 101 -7.31 1.40 -9.14
N ALA A 102 -8.39 0.75 -8.72
CA ALA A 102 -9.59 0.63 -9.54
C ALA A 102 -10.23 2.00 -9.82
N LEU A 103 -10.29 2.87 -8.80
CA LEU A 103 -10.83 4.24 -8.96
C LEU A 103 -9.95 5.09 -9.88
N ILE A 104 -8.63 4.98 -9.74
CA ILE A 104 -7.68 5.70 -10.61
C ILE A 104 -7.89 5.29 -12.06
N LYS A 105 -7.99 4.00 -12.33
CA LYS A 105 -8.24 3.47 -13.68
C LYS A 105 -9.57 3.95 -14.24
N GLN A 106 -10.62 3.92 -13.44
CA GLN A 106 -11.95 4.35 -13.84
C GLN A 106 -11.97 5.84 -14.19
N ASN A 107 -11.35 6.68 -13.37
CA ASN A 107 -11.25 8.12 -13.62
C ASN A 107 -10.46 8.42 -14.88
N LEU A 108 -9.39 7.68 -15.12
CA LEU A 108 -8.56 7.84 -16.30
C LEU A 108 -9.31 7.47 -17.57
N MET A 109 -10.03 6.33 -17.56
CA MET A 109 -10.87 5.90 -18.66
C MET A 109 -11.95 6.93 -18.99
N PHE A 110 -12.61 7.47 -17.97
CA PHE A 110 -13.63 8.49 -18.12
C PHE A 110 -13.04 9.75 -18.77
N THR A 111 -11.91 10.21 -18.29
CA THR A 111 -11.21 11.39 -18.81
C THR A 111 -10.84 11.20 -20.28
N ASN A 112 -10.26 10.05 -20.63
CA ASN A 112 -9.87 9.75 -21.99
C ASN A 112 -11.08 9.70 -22.93
N LYS A 113 -12.19 9.15 -22.47
CA LYS A 113 -13.43 9.08 -23.24
C LYS A 113 -14.00 10.48 -23.50
N MET A 114 -13.99 11.34 -22.48
CA MET A 114 -14.43 12.72 -22.60
C MET A 114 -13.57 13.50 -23.62
N LEU A 115 -12.25 13.32 -23.54
CA LEU A 115 -11.33 13.97 -24.47
C LEU A 115 -11.51 13.47 -25.90
N SER A 116 -11.83 12.20 -26.08
CA SER A 116 -12.16 11.62 -27.40
C SER A 116 -13.38 12.29 -28.03
N PHE A 117 -14.40 12.62 -27.23
CA PHE A 117 -15.59 13.33 -27.71
C PHE A 117 -15.28 14.75 -28.13
N ILE A 118 -14.40 15.43 -27.40
CA ILE A 118 -14.02 16.83 -27.67
C ILE A 118 -13.10 16.91 -28.88
N ASN A 119 -12.15 15.97 -29.01
CA ASN A 119 -11.20 15.92 -30.11
C ASN A 119 -10.97 14.50 -30.58
N PRO A 120 -11.78 14.01 -31.56
CA PRO A 120 -11.69 12.62 -32.03
C PRO A 120 -10.34 12.23 -32.65
N ASN A 121 -9.55 13.19 -33.10
CA ASN A 121 -8.23 12.95 -33.72
C ASN A 121 -7.09 12.97 -32.69
N ARG A 122 -7.39 13.14 -31.42
CA ARG A 122 -6.40 13.20 -30.38
C ARG A 122 -5.90 11.79 -30.01
N GLU A 123 -4.58 11.68 -29.82
CA GLU A 123 -3.99 10.49 -29.23
C GLU A 123 -4.45 10.32 -27.78
N VAL A 124 -4.86 9.09 -27.42
CA VAL A 124 -5.23 8.78 -26.05
C VAL A 124 -3.98 8.38 -25.27
N ASN A 125 -3.71 9.09 -24.18
CA ASN A 125 -2.60 8.80 -23.27
C ASN A 125 -3.09 7.89 -22.15
N VAL A 126 -2.32 6.83 -21.85
CA VAL A 126 -2.64 5.86 -20.82
C VAL A 126 -1.48 5.78 -19.83
N TYR A 127 -1.78 5.78 -18.55
CA TYR A 127 -0.78 5.56 -17.52
C TYR A 127 -0.43 4.08 -17.42
N ASN A 128 0.88 3.79 -17.24
CA ASN A 128 1.33 2.42 -16.99
C ASN A 128 1.15 2.05 -15.51
N GLY A 129 1.51 0.83 -15.13
CA GLY A 129 1.37 0.33 -13.77
C GLY A 129 2.17 1.09 -12.71
N ASN A 130 3.13 1.90 -13.10
CA ASN A 130 3.94 2.73 -12.21
C ASN A 130 3.46 4.18 -12.14
N GLY A 131 2.32 4.50 -12.75
CA GLY A 131 1.78 5.85 -12.79
C GLY A 131 2.45 6.77 -13.80
N ARG A 132 3.30 6.25 -14.68
CA ARG A 132 3.92 7.02 -15.76
C ARG A 132 3.05 7.05 -17.00
N LEU A 133 3.10 8.15 -17.72
CA LEU A 133 2.38 8.30 -18.96
C LEU A 133 2.96 7.35 -20.01
N ASN A 134 2.11 6.51 -20.58
CA ASN A 134 2.47 5.53 -21.60
C ASN A 134 2.11 6.09 -22.97
N ARG A 135 3.10 6.24 -23.83
CA ARG A 135 2.89 6.76 -25.19
C ARG A 135 3.10 5.67 -26.23
#